data_e62418541cd0d84c8a2c80496cb21be5
#
_entry.id   e62418541cd0d84c8a2c80496cb21be5
#
_cell.length_a   1.000
_cell.length_b   1.000
_cell.length_c   1.000
_cell.angle_alpha   90.00
_cell.angle_beta   90.00
_cell.angle_gamma   90.00
#
_symmetry.space_group_name_H-M   'P 1'
#
loop_
_entity.id
_entity.type
_entity.pdbx_description
1 polymer ?
#
loop_
_entity_poly.entity_id
_entity_poly.type
_entity_poly.pdbx_seq_one_letter_code
_entity_poly.pdbx_strand_id
1 'polypeptide(L)'
;ATSNLQQALQHGAAGLVVVATPMSGLRSMLMQVPTHVPVLWLCKGFEAQTGLLGHEIAAQLRPRAGVGEAGAAAGAGGEGSAGGVGVLSGPSFALEVAQGQPTALVVASDDARVCELAVEAFHAQALRIYTSSDPVGVEVGGAVKNVMAIATGVCDGLQLGQNARAALITRGLAEITRLGLALGAKAETFMGLSGLGDLVLTATGDLSRNRRVGLALAQGQSCEQILQSLGHVAEGVYSARTIAERAAALNIEMPITQAVVALIEGRIRPEEAVQVLLQREVRAEG
;
A
#
# COMPACT_ATOMS: atom_id res chain seq x y z
N ALA A 1 25.80 -5.34 -10.25
CA ALA A 1 25.18 -4.28 -9.45
C ALA A 1 25.98 -2.98 -9.62
N THR A 2 25.29 -1.85 -9.65
CA THR A 2 25.91 -0.50 -9.73
C THR A 2 25.20 0.44 -8.74
N SER A 3 25.96 1.39 -8.19
CA SER A 3 25.42 2.50 -7.42
C SER A 3 25.07 3.73 -8.30
N ASN A 4 25.35 3.64 -9.60
CA ASN A 4 25.04 4.69 -10.56
C ASN A 4 23.65 4.47 -11.15
N LEU A 5 22.68 5.33 -10.82
CA LEU A 5 21.30 5.23 -11.27
C LEU A 5 21.19 5.29 -12.79
N GLN A 6 21.94 6.15 -13.46
CA GLN A 6 21.90 6.27 -14.94
C GLN A 6 22.32 4.97 -15.62
N GLN A 7 23.38 4.31 -15.13
CA GLN A 7 23.78 3.01 -15.63
C GLN A 7 22.71 1.93 -15.38
N ALA A 8 22.07 1.95 -14.20
CA ALA A 8 20.99 1.02 -13.88
C ALA A 8 19.80 1.21 -14.82
N LEU A 9 19.40 2.46 -15.10
CA LEU A 9 18.30 2.79 -15.99
C LEU A 9 18.60 2.43 -17.45
N GLN A 10 19.83 2.64 -17.94
CA GLN A 10 20.26 2.21 -19.27
C GLN A 10 20.17 0.69 -19.43
N HIS A 11 20.53 -0.06 -18.38
CA HIS A 11 20.40 -1.52 -18.39
C HIS A 11 18.93 -1.96 -18.35
N GLY A 12 18.09 -1.28 -17.54
CA GLY A 12 16.65 -1.56 -17.42
C GLY A 12 15.80 -1.11 -18.62
N ALA A 13 16.32 -0.25 -19.48
CA ALA A 13 15.59 0.29 -20.65
C ALA A 13 15.14 -0.78 -21.66
N ALA A 14 15.77 -1.94 -21.66
CA ALA A 14 15.42 -3.08 -22.53
C ALA A 14 14.29 -3.97 -21.97
N GLY A 15 13.75 -3.67 -20.77
CA GLY A 15 12.78 -4.55 -20.11
C GLY A 15 11.87 -3.80 -19.15
N LEU A 16 12.04 -4.00 -17.86
CA LEU A 16 11.19 -3.50 -16.79
C LEU A 16 12.05 -2.83 -15.71
N VAL A 17 11.66 -1.63 -15.29
CA VAL A 17 12.25 -0.96 -14.12
C VAL A 17 11.37 -1.18 -12.89
N VAL A 18 11.97 -1.67 -11.79
CA VAL A 18 11.30 -1.87 -10.52
C VAL A 18 11.77 -0.81 -9.50
N VAL A 19 10.84 0.02 -9.05
CA VAL A 19 11.09 1.06 -8.04
C VAL A 19 10.77 0.50 -6.66
N ALA A 20 11.81 0.28 -5.84
CA ALA A 20 11.71 -0.26 -4.49
C ALA A 20 12.06 0.77 -3.40
N THR A 21 11.88 2.05 -3.68
CA THR A 21 12.05 3.14 -2.71
C THR A 21 10.84 3.24 -1.77
N PRO A 22 10.93 3.93 -0.63
CA PRO A 22 9.74 4.41 0.08
C PRO A 22 8.86 5.30 -0.83
N MET A 23 7.58 5.49 -0.47
CA MET A 23 6.63 6.30 -1.24
C MET A 23 7.15 7.73 -1.51
N SER A 24 7.88 8.32 -0.56
CA SER A 24 8.51 9.63 -0.70
C SER A 24 9.53 9.74 -1.84
N GLY A 25 10.07 8.61 -2.31
CA GLY A 25 11.01 8.55 -3.42
C GLY A 25 10.38 8.28 -4.78
N LEU A 26 9.11 7.86 -4.84
CA LEU A 26 8.49 7.39 -6.07
C LEU A 26 8.46 8.46 -7.17
N ARG A 27 7.99 9.67 -6.85
CA ARG A 27 7.91 10.78 -7.81
C ARG A 27 9.28 11.10 -8.42
N SER A 28 10.31 11.21 -7.59
CA SER A 28 11.68 11.48 -8.04
C SER A 28 12.21 10.39 -8.96
N MET A 29 11.91 9.13 -8.66
CA MET A 29 12.30 8.00 -9.51
C MET A 29 11.56 8.00 -10.84
N LEU A 30 10.24 8.22 -10.84
CA LEU A 30 9.44 8.30 -12.07
C LEU A 30 9.87 9.42 -13.00
N MET A 31 10.37 10.54 -12.47
CA MET A 31 10.93 11.65 -13.28
C MET A 31 12.26 11.28 -13.96
N GLN A 32 13.00 10.32 -13.42
CA GLN A 32 14.30 9.91 -13.95
C GLN A 32 14.23 8.72 -14.90
N VAL A 33 13.19 7.89 -14.79
CA VAL A 33 12.99 6.74 -15.70
C VAL A 33 12.45 7.24 -17.03
N PRO A 34 13.07 6.89 -18.18
CA PRO A 34 12.55 7.29 -19.51
C PRO A 34 11.09 6.89 -19.70
N THR A 35 10.30 7.76 -20.30
CA THR A 35 8.83 7.58 -20.38
C THR A 35 8.39 6.33 -21.15
N HIS A 36 9.19 5.84 -22.07
CA HIS A 36 8.92 4.63 -22.86
C HIS A 36 9.22 3.31 -22.12
N VAL A 37 9.89 3.38 -20.95
CA VAL A 37 10.27 2.18 -20.19
C VAL A 37 9.14 1.79 -19.25
N PRO A 38 8.68 0.52 -19.25
CA PRO A 38 7.71 0.02 -18.28
C PRO A 38 8.23 0.09 -16.85
N VAL A 39 7.36 0.49 -15.91
CA VAL A 39 7.73 0.65 -14.50
C VAL A 39 6.76 -0.06 -13.58
N LEU A 40 7.32 -0.79 -12.61
CA LEU A 40 6.59 -1.27 -11.44
C LEU A 40 7.12 -0.59 -10.19
N TRP A 41 6.25 -0.28 -9.24
CA TRP A 41 6.67 0.13 -7.91
C TRP A 41 6.20 -0.84 -6.82
N LEU A 42 7.00 -0.92 -5.76
CA LEU A 42 6.73 -1.76 -4.58
C LEU A 42 6.30 -0.91 -3.36
N CYS A 43 6.50 0.41 -3.42
CA CYS A 43 6.18 1.32 -2.33
C CYS A 43 4.66 1.34 -2.08
N LYS A 44 4.32 1.49 -0.80
CA LYS A 44 2.94 1.47 -0.32
C LYS A 44 2.65 2.77 0.43
N GLY A 45 1.49 3.36 0.18
CA GLY A 45 1.10 4.59 0.85
C GLY A 45 0.62 5.66 -0.10
N PHE A 46 0.39 6.84 0.47
CA PHE A 46 0.05 8.07 -0.24
C PHE A 46 1.24 9.03 -0.16
N GLU A 47 1.46 9.83 -1.19
CA GLU A 47 2.46 10.89 -1.17
C GLU A 47 2.05 11.96 -0.15
N ALA A 48 2.92 12.25 0.83
CA ALA A 48 2.57 13.06 2.00
C ALA A 48 2.09 14.48 1.67
N GLN A 49 2.65 15.12 0.63
CA GLN A 49 2.34 16.51 0.31
C GLN A 49 1.09 16.68 -0.57
N THR A 50 0.78 15.69 -1.38
CA THR A 50 -0.30 15.76 -2.38
C THR A 50 -1.48 14.85 -2.08
N GLY A 51 -1.28 13.85 -1.23
CA GLY A 51 -2.27 12.80 -0.98
C GLY A 51 -2.52 11.87 -2.16
N LEU A 52 -1.59 11.81 -3.12
CA LEU A 52 -1.73 11.00 -4.33
C LEU A 52 -1.22 9.57 -4.12
N LEU A 53 -1.88 8.62 -4.78
CA LEU A 53 -1.42 7.25 -4.97
C LEU A 53 -0.38 7.18 -6.11
N GLY A 54 0.34 6.07 -6.22
CA GLY A 54 1.38 5.90 -7.22
C GLY A 54 0.89 6.06 -8.67
N HIS A 55 -0.27 5.48 -8.99
CA HIS A 55 -0.87 5.62 -10.33
C HIS A 55 -1.27 7.08 -10.63
N GLU A 56 -1.73 7.85 -9.64
CA GLU A 56 -2.07 9.27 -9.80
C GLU A 56 -0.80 10.11 -10.06
N ILE A 57 0.31 9.80 -9.34
CA ILE A 57 1.62 10.41 -9.58
C ILE A 57 2.13 10.07 -10.98
N ALA A 58 2.01 8.80 -11.38
CA ALA A 58 2.42 8.35 -12.69
C ALA A 58 1.62 9.03 -13.82
N ALA A 59 0.31 9.21 -13.64
CA ALA A 59 -0.54 9.92 -14.59
C ALA A 59 -0.12 11.39 -14.78
N GLN A 60 0.38 12.07 -13.74
CA GLN A 60 0.91 13.43 -13.85
C GLN A 60 2.24 13.50 -14.62
N LEU A 61 3.11 12.52 -14.46
CA LEU A 61 4.48 12.57 -14.97
C LEU A 61 4.65 11.86 -16.33
N ARG A 62 3.77 10.91 -16.64
CA ARG A 62 3.82 10.03 -17.80
C ARG A 62 2.46 9.98 -18.51
N PRO A 63 1.93 11.13 -18.98
CA PRO A 63 0.62 11.16 -19.62
C PRO A 63 0.65 10.25 -20.84
N ARG A 64 -0.33 9.34 -20.94
CA ARG A 64 -0.53 8.53 -22.15
C ARG A 64 -0.95 9.47 -23.27
N ALA A 65 -0.22 9.45 -24.38
CA ALA A 65 -0.64 10.17 -25.57
C ALA A 65 -1.99 9.59 -26.04
N GLY A 66 -3.09 10.35 -25.95
CA GLY A 66 -4.37 10.05 -26.58
C GLY A 66 -5.44 9.39 -25.71
N VAL A 67 -5.84 10.03 -24.59
CA VAL A 67 -7.20 9.88 -24.06
C VAL A 67 -7.91 11.25 -24.21
N GLY A 68 -8.04 11.66 -25.46
CA GLY A 68 -8.93 12.72 -25.91
C GLY A 68 -9.81 12.11 -26.99
N GLU A 69 -11.12 12.01 -26.70
CA GLU A 69 -12.23 11.71 -27.58
C GLU A 69 -12.19 10.44 -28.46
N ALA A 70 -13.05 9.52 -28.11
CA ALA A 70 -13.77 8.52 -28.91
C ALA A 70 -13.01 7.79 -30.03
N GLY A 71 -12.71 6.51 -29.79
CA GLY A 71 -12.94 5.48 -30.81
C GLY A 71 -11.91 5.38 -31.92
N ALA A 72 -10.79 4.69 -31.64
CA ALA A 72 -10.10 3.96 -32.71
C ALA A 72 -9.23 2.83 -32.11
N ALA A 73 -9.50 1.64 -32.58
CA ALA A 73 -8.76 0.40 -32.67
C ALA A 73 -7.39 0.30 -31.93
N ALA A 74 -7.31 -0.73 -31.09
CA ALA A 74 -6.07 -1.33 -30.65
C ALA A 74 -5.19 -1.71 -31.86
N GLY A 75 -4.21 -0.86 -32.16
CA GLY A 75 -3.20 -1.08 -33.19
C GLY A 75 -1.84 -1.29 -32.57
N ALA A 76 -1.18 -2.34 -32.97
CA ALA A 76 0.14 -2.81 -32.56
C ALA A 76 1.19 -1.71 -32.41
N GLY A 77 2.00 -1.84 -31.36
CA GLY A 77 3.28 -1.20 -31.04
C GLY A 77 3.94 -0.30 -32.08
N GLY A 78 3.65 1.02 -31.98
CA GLY A 78 4.44 2.02 -32.66
C GLY A 78 5.51 2.56 -31.70
N GLU A 79 6.74 2.72 -32.19
CA GLU A 79 7.83 3.41 -31.49
C GLU A 79 7.36 4.80 -31.09
N GLY A 80 7.14 5.07 -29.82
CA GLY A 80 6.67 6.36 -29.29
C GLY A 80 5.57 6.27 -28.20
N SER A 81 5.01 5.09 -27.92
CA SER A 81 4.05 4.89 -26.83
C SER A 81 4.73 4.98 -25.47
N ALA A 82 4.10 5.69 -24.52
CA ALA A 82 4.58 5.70 -23.15
C ALA A 82 4.56 4.28 -22.57
N GLY A 83 5.67 3.90 -21.91
CA GLY A 83 5.77 2.63 -21.20
C GLY A 83 4.71 2.54 -20.11
N GLY A 84 4.05 1.38 -20.01
CA GLY A 84 3.03 1.14 -19.03
C GLY A 84 3.59 1.22 -17.62
N VAL A 85 2.70 1.42 -16.65
CA VAL A 85 3.05 1.50 -15.23
C VAL A 85 2.18 0.54 -14.42
N GLY A 86 2.68 0.09 -13.27
CA GLY A 86 1.94 -0.80 -12.40
C GLY A 86 2.49 -0.88 -10.99
N VAL A 87 1.76 -1.54 -10.13
CA VAL A 87 2.12 -1.80 -8.73
C VAL A 87 2.28 -3.30 -8.50
N LEU A 88 3.28 -3.68 -7.71
CA LEU A 88 3.44 -5.05 -7.19
C LEU A 88 3.23 -5.03 -5.67
N SER A 89 2.25 -5.75 -5.17
CA SER A 89 1.87 -5.77 -3.77
C SER A 89 1.36 -7.15 -3.34
N GLY A 90 1.06 -7.32 -2.06
CA GLY A 90 0.55 -8.55 -1.48
C GLY A 90 1.30 -8.96 -0.22
N PRO A 91 0.93 -10.12 0.39
CA PRO A 91 1.51 -10.60 1.64
C PRO A 91 2.95 -11.07 1.43
N SER A 92 3.92 -10.21 1.76
CA SER A 92 5.34 -10.52 1.54
C SER A 92 6.24 -9.81 2.56
N PHE A 93 6.69 -10.53 3.55
CA PHE A 93 7.82 -10.07 4.34
C PHE A 93 9.11 -10.31 3.56
N ALA A 94 9.90 -9.25 3.37
CA ALA A 94 11.11 -9.30 2.54
C ALA A 94 12.10 -10.38 2.99
N LEU A 95 12.19 -10.64 4.30
CA LEU A 95 13.05 -11.69 4.85
C LEU A 95 12.61 -13.08 4.39
N GLU A 96 11.31 -13.39 4.44
CA GLU A 96 10.75 -14.66 4.02
C GLU A 96 10.93 -14.89 2.52
N VAL A 97 10.68 -13.85 1.71
CA VAL A 97 10.94 -13.89 0.26
C VAL A 97 12.42 -14.16 -0.03
N ALA A 98 13.33 -13.48 0.66
CA ALA A 98 14.77 -13.66 0.49
C ALA A 98 15.25 -15.06 0.91
N GLN A 99 14.55 -15.71 1.84
CA GLN A 99 14.80 -17.10 2.27
C GLN A 99 14.16 -18.13 1.35
N GLY A 100 13.47 -17.71 0.28
CA GLY A 100 12.81 -18.61 -0.66
C GLY A 100 11.54 -19.27 -0.12
N GLN A 101 10.92 -18.69 0.92
CA GLN A 101 9.66 -19.21 1.44
C GLN A 101 8.51 -18.95 0.45
N PRO A 102 7.52 -19.86 0.35
CA PRO A 102 6.40 -19.71 -0.57
C PRO A 102 5.66 -18.39 -0.36
N THR A 103 5.59 -17.58 -1.40
CA THR A 103 5.00 -16.24 -1.37
C THR A 103 4.10 -16.04 -2.59
N ALA A 104 3.00 -15.31 -2.41
CA ALA A 104 2.10 -14.93 -3.46
C ALA A 104 1.92 -13.41 -3.51
N LEU A 105 2.10 -12.82 -4.68
CA LEU A 105 1.97 -11.38 -4.93
C LEU A 105 0.98 -11.09 -6.06
N VAL A 106 0.52 -9.85 -6.12
CA VAL A 106 -0.32 -9.34 -7.20
C VAL A 106 0.42 -8.21 -7.90
N VAL A 107 0.56 -8.32 -9.21
CA VAL A 107 0.89 -7.19 -10.08
C VAL A 107 -0.41 -6.61 -10.63
N ALA A 108 -0.59 -5.30 -10.49
CA ALA A 108 -1.76 -4.60 -11.02
C ALA A 108 -1.36 -3.46 -11.94
N SER A 109 -1.99 -3.43 -13.11
CA SER A 109 -1.78 -2.42 -14.15
C SER A 109 -2.99 -2.34 -15.07
N ASP A 110 -3.25 -1.16 -15.62
CA ASP A 110 -4.18 -0.97 -16.75
C ASP A 110 -3.56 -1.42 -18.09
N ASP A 111 -2.25 -1.72 -18.10
CA ASP A 111 -1.53 -2.21 -19.26
C ASP A 111 -1.16 -3.69 -19.04
N ALA A 112 -1.81 -4.58 -19.80
CA ALA A 112 -1.60 -6.01 -19.72
C ALA A 112 -0.12 -6.42 -19.94
N ARG A 113 0.61 -5.69 -20.78
CA ARG A 113 2.02 -5.97 -21.05
C ARG A 113 2.90 -5.80 -19.81
N VAL A 114 2.58 -4.82 -18.92
CA VAL A 114 3.30 -4.67 -17.64
C VAL A 114 3.09 -5.88 -16.75
N CYS A 115 1.86 -6.40 -16.73
CA CYS A 115 1.55 -7.64 -16.00
C CYS A 115 2.31 -8.84 -16.56
N GLU A 116 2.36 -9.00 -17.89
CA GLU A 116 3.10 -10.06 -18.57
C GLU A 116 4.59 -10.00 -18.23
N LEU A 117 5.22 -8.83 -18.36
CA LEU A 117 6.63 -8.62 -18.03
C LEU A 117 6.93 -8.94 -16.56
N ALA A 118 6.02 -8.58 -15.65
CA ALA A 118 6.19 -8.88 -14.24
C ALA A 118 6.05 -10.37 -13.94
N VAL A 119 5.12 -11.07 -14.58
CA VAL A 119 4.99 -12.53 -14.46
C VAL A 119 6.25 -13.21 -15.01
N GLU A 120 6.72 -12.81 -16.18
CA GLU A 120 7.96 -13.35 -16.78
C GLU A 120 9.18 -13.14 -15.87
N ALA A 121 9.30 -11.95 -15.27
CA ALA A 121 10.45 -11.58 -14.45
C ALA A 121 10.46 -12.24 -13.06
N PHE A 122 9.29 -12.43 -12.44
CA PHE A 122 9.21 -12.78 -11.01
C PHE A 122 8.54 -14.10 -10.71
N HIS A 123 7.70 -14.66 -11.62
CA HIS A 123 7.01 -15.91 -11.34
C HIS A 123 8.01 -17.08 -11.28
N ALA A 124 8.07 -17.75 -10.13
CA ALA A 124 9.01 -18.84 -9.86
C ALA A 124 8.37 -19.90 -8.94
N GLN A 125 9.10 -20.98 -8.68
CA GLN A 125 8.60 -22.07 -7.86
C GLN A 125 8.11 -21.62 -6.46
N ALA A 126 8.86 -20.72 -5.80
CA ALA A 126 8.53 -20.20 -4.49
C ALA A 126 7.79 -18.86 -4.53
N LEU A 127 7.70 -18.19 -5.68
CA LEU A 127 7.07 -16.88 -5.82
C LEU A 127 5.98 -16.92 -6.90
N ARG A 128 4.72 -16.87 -6.46
CA ARG A 128 3.56 -16.85 -7.35
C ARG A 128 3.14 -15.41 -7.63
N ILE A 129 3.04 -15.06 -8.90
CA ILE A 129 2.55 -13.74 -9.33
C ILE A 129 1.15 -13.91 -9.95
N TYR A 130 0.19 -13.17 -9.41
CA TYR A 130 -1.17 -13.03 -9.94
C TYR A 130 -1.31 -11.65 -10.57
N THR A 131 -2.18 -11.53 -11.57
CA THR A 131 -2.41 -10.27 -12.28
C THR A 131 -3.74 -9.66 -11.87
N SER A 132 -3.84 -8.33 -11.91
CA SER A 132 -5.05 -7.56 -11.66
C SER A 132 -5.14 -6.37 -12.61
N SER A 133 -6.36 -6.01 -13.00
CA SER A 133 -6.68 -4.77 -13.72
C SER A 133 -7.20 -3.67 -12.79
N ASP A 134 -6.90 -3.76 -11.50
CA ASP A 134 -7.30 -2.77 -10.49
C ASP A 134 -6.09 -2.26 -9.70
N PRO A 135 -5.25 -1.40 -10.29
CA PRO A 135 -4.11 -0.81 -9.59
C PRO A 135 -4.56 0.03 -8.39
N VAL A 136 -5.71 0.70 -8.47
CA VAL A 136 -6.26 1.52 -7.38
C VAL A 136 -6.51 0.68 -6.13
N GLY A 137 -7.22 -0.44 -6.27
CA GLY A 137 -7.54 -1.34 -5.17
C GLY A 137 -6.29 -1.95 -4.53
N VAL A 138 -5.32 -2.37 -5.36
CA VAL A 138 -4.05 -2.93 -4.88
C VAL A 138 -3.22 -1.88 -4.12
N GLU A 139 -3.18 -0.63 -4.56
CA GLU A 139 -2.48 0.46 -3.87
C GLU A 139 -3.16 0.84 -2.56
N VAL A 140 -4.48 1.02 -2.56
CA VAL A 140 -5.25 1.38 -1.36
C VAL A 140 -5.12 0.28 -0.30
N GLY A 141 -5.28 -0.98 -0.68
CA GLY A 141 -5.08 -2.11 0.22
C GLY A 141 -3.70 -2.10 0.86
N GLY A 142 -2.65 -1.96 0.05
CA GLY A 142 -1.27 -1.90 0.50
C GLY A 142 -0.95 -0.69 1.39
N ALA A 143 -1.58 0.46 1.15
CA ALA A 143 -1.36 1.68 1.92
C ALA A 143 -2.04 1.63 3.29
N VAL A 144 -3.34 1.36 3.33
CA VAL A 144 -4.16 1.48 4.55
C VAL A 144 -3.91 0.34 5.53
N LYS A 145 -3.58 -0.87 5.06
CA LYS A 145 -3.23 -1.99 5.94
C LYS A 145 -2.16 -1.67 6.98
N ASN A 146 -1.21 -0.79 6.64
CA ASN A 146 -0.13 -0.40 7.53
C ASN A 146 -0.65 0.37 8.75
N VAL A 147 -1.68 1.19 8.57
CA VAL A 147 -2.37 1.90 9.66
C VAL A 147 -3.17 0.93 10.51
N MET A 148 -3.87 -0.03 9.88
CA MET A 148 -4.60 -1.09 10.59
C MET A 148 -3.67 -1.97 11.41
N ALA A 149 -2.46 -2.23 10.94
CA ALA A 149 -1.45 -2.97 11.69
C ALA A 149 -0.98 -2.21 12.95
N ILE A 150 -0.92 -0.89 12.94
CA ILE A 150 -0.68 -0.09 14.15
C ILE A 150 -1.83 -0.31 15.14
N ALA A 151 -3.09 -0.22 14.69
CA ALA A 151 -4.26 -0.43 15.55
C ALA A 151 -4.27 -1.83 16.18
N THR A 152 -3.97 -2.88 15.40
CA THR A 152 -3.89 -4.25 15.95
C THR A 152 -2.72 -4.43 16.90
N GLY A 153 -1.60 -3.75 16.66
CA GLY A 153 -0.47 -3.70 17.59
C GLY A 153 -0.84 -3.06 18.94
N VAL A 154 -1.62 -1.98 18.94
CA VAL A 154 -2.17 -1.37 20.17
C VAL A 154 -3.09 -2.34 20.90
N CYS A 155 -3.99 -3.00 20.18
CA CYS A 155 -4.89 -4.02 20.73
C CYS A 155 -4.10 -5.15 21.44
N ASP A 156 -3.06 -5.65 20.79
CA ASP A 156 -2.20 -6.70 21.34
C ASP A 156 -1.40 -6.20 22.56
N GLY A 157 -0.87 -4.99 22.50
CA GLY A 157 -0.11 -4.38 23.59
C GLY A 157 -0.95 -4.11 24.85
N LEU A 158 -2.23 -3.81 24.68
CA LEU A 158 -3.22 -3.69 25.76
C LEU A 158 -3.80 -5.05 26.20
N GLN A 159 -3.35 -6.17 25.62
CA GLN A 159 -3.80 -7.52 25.95
C GLN A 159 -5.31 -7.76 25.80
N LEU A 160 -5.96 -7.12 24.82
CA LEU A 160 -7.40 -7.21 24.60
C LEU A 160 -7.86 -8.57 24.02
N GLY A 161 -6.91 -9.40 23.62
CA GLY A 161 -7.14 -10.77 23.17
C GLY A 161 -7.43 -10.92 21.67
N GLN A 162 -7.56 -12.18 21.25
CA GLN A 162 -7.68 -12.55 19.84
C GLN A 162 -9.02 -12.10 19.22
N ASN A 163 -10.11 -12.09 19.98
CA ASN A 163 -11.43 -11.67 19.49
C ASN A 163 -11.42 -10.19 19.11
N ALA A 164 -10.82 -9.33 19.93
CA ALA A 164 -10.69 -7.90 19.64
C ALA A 164 -9.82 -7.65 18.41
N ARG A 165 -8.70 -8.38 18.27
CA ARG A 165 -7.84 -8.32 17.08
C ARG A 165 -8.57 -8.75 15.82
N ALA A 166 -9.32 -9.86 15.85
CA ALA A 166 -10.12 -10.33 14.71
C ALA A 166 -11.16 -9.29 14.30
N ALA A 167 -11.89 -8.71 15.26
CA ALA A 167 -12.86 -7.65 15.02
C ALA A 167 -12.19 -6.40 14.39
N LEU A 168 -11.02 -5.98 14.88
CA LEU A 168 -10.26 -4.88 14.30
C LEU A 168 -9.81 -5.15 12.85
N ILE A 169 -9.37 -6.35 12.52
CA ILE A 169 -8.99 -6.73 11.16
C ILE A 169 -10.21 -6.65 10.23
N THR A 170 -11.34 -7.22 10.64
CA THR A 170 -12.59 -7.18 9.84
C THR A 170 -13.09 -5.77 9.61
N ARG A 171 -13.14 -4.95 10.67
CA ARG A 171 -13.56 -3.55 10.56
C ARG A 171 -12.56 -2.70 9.81
N GLY A 172 -11.26 -2.97 9.95
CA GLY A 172 -10.19 -2.34 9.18
C GLY A 172 -10.33 -2.63 7.69
N LEU A 173 -10.64 -3.88 7.31
CA LEU A 173 -10.92 -4.24 5.93
C LEU A 173 -12.12 -3.47 5.37
N ALA A 174 -13.17 -3.28 6.16
CA ALA A 174 -14.33 -2.48 5.77
C ALA A 174 -13.97 -0.99 5.55
N GLU A 175 -13.08 -0.41 6.37
CA GLU A 175 -12.56 0.96 6.14
C GLU A 175 -11.75 1.04 4.84
N ILE A 176 -10.84 0.09 4.62
CA ILE A 176 -10.04 -0.02 3.40
C ILE A 176 -10.96 -0.08 2.17
N THR A 177 -11.97 -0.94 2.22
CA THR A 177 -12.92 -1.14 1.11
C THR A 177 -13.70 0.13 0.80
N ARG A 178 -14.23 0.82 1.83
CA ARG A 178 -14.98 2.07 1.63
C ARG A 178 -14.13 3.16 0.97
N LEU A 179 -12.90 3.36 1.45
CA LEU A 179 -12.00 4.33 0.83
C LEU A 179 -11.65 3.92 -0.60
N GLY A 180 -11.35 2.65 -0.82
CA GLY A 180 -10.99 2.16 -2.15
C GLY A 180 -12.11 2.31 -3.16
N LEU A 181 -13.35 1.95 -2.80
CA LEU A 181 -14.51 2.16 -3.66
C LEU A 181 -14.74 3.63 -4.01
N ALA A 182 -14.55 4.53 -3.05
CA ALA A 182 -14.64 5.98 -3.28
C ALA A 182 -13.53 6.51 -4.21
N LEU A 183 -12.41 5.81 -4.29
CA LEU A 183 -11.29 6.10 -5.21
C LEU A 183 -11.39 5.36 -6.56
N GLY A 184 -12.46 4.57 -6.77
CA GLY A 184 -12.71 3.86 -8.03
C GLY A 184 -12.18 2.42 -8.09
N ALA A 185 -11.74 1.86 -6.96
CA ALA A 185 -11.32 0.46 -6.87
C ALA A 185 -12.50 -0.52 -6.97
N LYS A 186 -12.18 -1.79 -7.22
CA LYS A 186 -13.16 -2.89 -7.25
C LYS A 186 -13.25 -3.57 -5.87
N ALA A 187 -14.46 -3.91 -5.42
CA ALA A 187 -14.67 -4.51 -4.10
C ALA A 187 -13.95 -5.87 -3.94
N GLU A 188 -13.95 -6.68 -4.98
CA GLU A 188 -13.31 -8.00 -4.99
C GLU A 188 -11.80 -7.94 -4.76
N THR A 189 -11.13 -6.85 -5.13
CA THR A 189 -9.68 -6.67 -4.91
C THR A 189 -9.33 -6.73 -3.41
N PHE A 190 -10.20 -6.20 -2.56
CA PHE A 190 -9.96 -6.17 -1.11
C PHE A 190 -10.12 -7.53 -0.43
N MET A 191 -10.81 -8.47 -1.05
CA MET A 191 -10.92 -9.86 -0.56
C MET A 191 -9.75 -10.74 -1.02
N GLY A 192 -8.88 -10.21 -1.87
CA GLY A 192 -7.72 -10.91 -2.43
C GLY A 192 -6.43 -10.74 -1.62
N LEU A 193 -5.31 -11.12 -2.28
CA LEU A 193 -3.97 -11.11 -1.68
C LEU A 193 -3.52 -9.70 -1.27
N SER A 194 -3.75 -8.68 -2.10
CA SER A 194 -3.34 -7.29 -1.83
C SER A 194 -4.25 -6.55 -0.84
N GLY A 195 -5.43 -7.09 -0.54
CA GLY A 195 -6.35 -6.60 0.48
C GLY A 195 -6.25 -7.43 1.75
N LEU A 196 -7.19 -8.38 1.93
CA LEU A 196 -7.28 -9.23 3.12
C LEU A 196 -5.98 -9.99 3.43
N GLY A 197 -5.33 -10.58 2.42
CA GLY A 197 -4.12 -11.36 2.63
C GLY A 197 -2.98 -10.53 3.24
N ASP A 198 -2.68 -9.37 2.65
CA ASP A 198 -1.62 -8.48 3.12
C ASP A 198 -1.99 -7.78 4.45
N LEU A 199 -3.28 -7.51 4.67
CA LEU A 199 -3.79 -6.99 5.95
C LEU A 199 -3.57 -8.01 7.07
N VAL A 200 -4.00 -9.26 6.89
CA VAL A 200 -3.85 -10.32 7.91
C VAL A 200 -2.38 -10.54 8.24
N LEU A 201 -1.52 -10.70 7.23
CA LEU A 201 -0.09 -10.87 7.44
C LEU A 201 0.51 -9.72 8.26
N THR A 202 0.19 -8.47 7.89
CA THR A 202 0.78 -7.28 8.51
C THR A 202 0.22 -7.02 9.90
N ALA A 203 -1.05 -7.35 10.15
CA ALA A 203 -1.73 -7.17 11.44
C ALA A 203 -1.37 -8.24 12.48
N THR A 204 -0.90 -9.42 12.04
CA THR A 204 -0.62 -10.55 12.95
C THR A 204 0.85 -10.95 13.01
N GLY A 205 1.63 -10.65 11.98
CA GLY A 205 3.01 -11.11 11.87
C GLY A 205 3.98 -10.31 12.75
N ASP A 206 4.93 -11.01 13.38
CA ASP A 206 5.94 -10.41 14.26
C ASP A 206 6.98 -9.58 13.51
N LEU A 207 7.16 -9.83 12.21
CA LEU A 207 8.03 -9.04 11.34
C LEU A 207 7.41 -7.69 10.95
N SER A 208 6.13 -7.45 11.26
CA SER A 208 5.44 -6.21 10.95
C SER A 208 5.95 -5.04 11.79
N ARG A 209 6.66 -4.12 11.15
CA ARG A 209 7.14 -2.88 11.78
C ARG A 209 5.98 -2.01 12.29
N ASN A 210 4.90 -1.93 11.53
CA ASN A 210 3.73 -1.14 11.91
C ASN A 210 3.02 -1.74 13.14
N ARG A 211 2.88 -3.07 13.22
CA ARG A 211 2.35 -3.73 14.43
C ARG A 211 3.26 -3.46 15.64
N ARG A 212 4.59 -3.49 15.47
CA ARG A 212 5.55 -3.16 16.54
C ARG A 212 5.41 -1.72 17.02
N VAL A 213 5.13 -0.76 16.12
CA VAL A 213 4.77 0.63 16.53
C VAL A 213 3.57 0.62 17.46
N GLY A 214 2.50 -0.09 17.10
CA GLY A 214 1.29 -0.19 17.93
C GLY A 214 1.55 -0.79 19.31
N LEU A 215 2.34 -1.88 19.38
CA LEU A 215 2.77 -2.49 20.64
C LEU A 215 3.50 -1.49 21.55
N ALA A 216 4.43 -0.71 21.00
CA ALA A 216 5.20 0.27 21.76
C ALA A 216 4.37 1.49 22.20
N LEU A 217 3.43 1.96 21.35
CA LEU A 217 2.45 2.99 21.74
C LEU A 217 1.60 2.54 22.92
N ALA A 218 1.15 1.28 22.93
CA ALA A 218 0.38 0.70 24.04
C ALA A 218 1.18 0.63 25.36
N GLN A 219 2.52 0.61 25.26
CA GLN A 219 3.43 0.65 26.41
C GLN A 219 3.73 2.09 26.87
N GLY A 220 3.07 3.11 26.31
CA GLY A 220 3.24 4.51 26.66
C GLY A 220 4.47 5.20 26.06
N GLN A 221 5.14 4.56 25.08
CA GLN A 221 6.25 5.21 24.36
C GLN A 221 5.69 6.27 23.40
N SER A 222 6.38 7.41 23.26
CA SER A 222 6.02 8.40 22.24
C SER A 222 6.40 7.92 20.84
N CYS A 223 5.67 8.40 19.83
CA CYS A 223 5.95 8.07 18.43
C CYS A 223 7.42 8.39 18.06
N GLU A 224 7.96 9.49 18.55
CA GLU A 224 9.36 9.90 18.31
C GLU A 224 10.35 8.87 18.87
N GLN A 225 10.18 8.44 20.12
CA GLN A 225 11.01 7.41 20.75
C GLN A 225 10.96 6.09 19.97
N ILE A 226 9.76 5.70 19.52
CA ILE A 226 9.55 4.49 18.75
C ILE A 226 10.30 4.55 17.41
N LEU A 227 10.18 5.64 16.67
CA LEU A 227 10.85 5.82 15.38
C LEU A 227 12.37 5.82 15.52
N GLN A 228 12.92 6.44 16.58
CA GLN A 228 14.35 6.41 16.87
C GLN A 228 14.84 4.98 17.16
N SER A 229 14.06 4.19 17.90
CA SER A 229 14.45 2.82 18.30
C SER A 229 14.34 1.81 17.16
N LEU A 230 13.36 1.98 16.23
CA LEU A 230 13.12 1.04 15.13
C LEU A 230 14.21 1.08 14.05
N GLY A 231 14.97 2.18 13.94
CA GLY A 231 16.04 2.33 12.95
C GLY A 231 15.61 2.29 11.47
N HIS A 232 14.34 2.07 11.20
CA HIS A 232 13.76 1.93 9.85
C HIS A 232 12.37 2.54 9.76
N VAL A 233 11.97 2.92 8.55
CA VAL A 233 10.67 3.56 8.28
C VAL A 233 9.50 2.62 8.59
N ALA A 234 8.56 3.07 9.42
CA ALA A 234 7.24 2.48 9.57
C ALA A 234 6.24 3.31 8.74
N GLU A 235 5.92 2.83 7.54
CA GLU A 235 5.13 3.59 6.54
C GLU A 235 3.76 4.02 7.06
N GLY A 236 3.12 3.20 7.92
CA GLY A 236 1.82 3.51 8.50
C GLY A 236 1.82 4.79 9.34
N VAL A 237 2.93 5.12 10.02
CA VAL A 237 3.06 6.36 10.81
C VAL A 237 2.99 7.59 9.90
N TYR A 238 3.69 7.56 8.78
CA TYR A 238 3.73 8.68 7.83
C TYR A 238 2.47 8.78 6.99
N SER A 239 1.84 7.64 6.66
CA SER A 239 0.66 7.60 5.80
C SER A 239 -0.64 7.87 6.55
N ALA A 240 -0.71 7.64 7.87
CA ALA A 240 -1.97 7.68 8.62
C ALA A 240 -2.72 9.01 8.47
N ARG A 241 -2.03 10.14 8.64
CA ARG A 241 -2.61 11.48 8.50
C ARG A 241 -3.10 11.72 7.08
N THR A 242 -2.28 11.44 6.07
CA THR A 242 -2.62 11.64 4.65
C THR A 242 -3.83 10.81 4.24
N ILE A 243 -3.93 9.55 4.74
CA ILE A 243 -5.10 8.70 4.52
C ILE A 243 -6.35 9.30 5.15
N ALA A 244 -6.26 9.78 6.40
CA ALA A 244 -7.40 10.42 7.09
C ALA A 244 -7.85 11.69 6.37
N GLU A 245 -6.93 12.53 5.91
CA GLU A 245 -7.23 13.76 5.16
C GLU A 245 -7.88 13.44 3.80
N ARG A 246 -7.35 12.44 3.07
CA ARG A 246 -7.92 12.00 1.78
C ARG A 246 -9.33 11.43 1.96
N ALA A 247 -9.56 10.63 2.99
CA ALA A 247 -10.87 10.08 3.34
C ALA A 247 -11.86 11.20 3.70
N ALA A 248 -11.43 12.17 4.51
CA ALA A 248 -12.27 13.32 4.90
C ALA A 248 -12.69 14.16 3.68
N ALA A 249 -11.77 14.41 2.73
CA ALA A 249 -12.06 15.11 1.48
C ALA A 249 -13.11 14.40 0.61
N LEU A 250 -13.23 13.07 0.75
CA LEU A 250 -14.22 12.23 0.08
C LEU A 250 -15.47 11.95 0.93
N ASN A 251 -15.58 12.53 2.13
CA ASN A 251 -16.63 12.25 3.11
C ASN A 251 -16.73 10.77 3.52
N ILE A 252 -15.59 10.09 3.59
CA ILE A 252 -15.51 8.67 3.99
C ILE A 252 -15.11 8.56 5.46
N GLU A 253 -15.95 7.89 6.25
CA GLU A 253 -15.66 7.61 7.65
C GLU A 253 -14.61 6.51 7.80
N MET A 254 -13.51 6.84 8.48
CA MET A 254 -12.41 5.91 8.80
C MET A 254 -12.03 6.01 10.29
N PRO A 255 -12.91 5.55 11.20
CA PRO A 255 -12.73 5.74 12.64
C PRO A 255 -11.49 5.07 13.22
N ILE A 256 -11.09 3.88 12.73
CA ILE A 256 -9.85 3.21 13.17
C ILE A 256 -8.64 4.04 12.74
N THR A 257 -8.63 4.49 11.49
CA THR A 257 -7.57 5.36 10.96
C THR A 257 -7.47 6.66 11.76
N GLN A 258 -8.59 7.31 12.07
CA GLN A 258 -8.64 8.54 12.88
C GLN A 258 -8.11 8.32 14.29
N ALA A 259 -8.47 7.20 14.96
CA ALA A 259 -7.95 6.83 16.27
C ALA A 259 -6.43 6.60 16.23
N VAL A 260 -5.91 5.95 15.20
CA VAL A 260 -4.46 5.76 15.01
C VAL A 260 -3.75 7.10 14.82
N VAL A 261 -4.30 8.02 14.03
CA VAL A 261 -3.74 9.37 13.87
C VAL A 261 -3.68 10.09 15.22
N ALA A 262 -4.77 10.07 16.00
CA ALA A 262 -4.83 10.71 17.31
C ALA A 262 -3.80 10.11 18.30
N LEU A 263 -3.57 8.79 18.25
CA LEU A 263 -2.56 8.10 19.05
C LEU A 263 -1.13 8.52 18.65
N ILE A 264 -0.83 8.51 17.36
CA ILE A 264 0.50 8.88 16.83
C ILE A 264 0.85 10.33 17.22
N GLU A 265 -0.16 11.21 17.22
CA GLU A 265 -0.02 12.62 17.58
C GLU A 265 -0.07 12.86 19.10
N GLY A 266 -0.26 11.83 19.91
CA GLY A 266 -0.34 11.95 21.37
C GLY A 266 -1.58 12.71 21.87
N ARG A 267 -2.62 12.83 21.05
CA ARG A 267 -3.89 13.52 21.41
C ARG A 267 -4.80 12.68 22.29
N ILE A 268 -4.69 11.36 22.24
CA ILE A 268 -5.42 10.40 23.06
C ILE A 268 -4.49 9.30 23.55
N ARG A 269 -4.82 8.67 24.65
CA ARG A 269 -4.12 7.49 25.18
C ARG A 269 -4.63 6.21 24.50
N PRO A 270 -3.84 5.12 24.50
CA PRO A 270 -4.23 3.85 23.90
C PRO A 270 -5.59 3.32 24.41
N GLU A 271 -5.85 3.41 25.72
CA GLU A 271 -7.11 2.97 26.35
C GLU A 271 -8.30 3.80 25.85
N GLU A 272 -8.11 5.10 25.68
CA GLU A 272 -9.14 6.01 25.16
C GLU A 272 -9.48 5.71 23.70
N ALA A 273 -8.47 5.38 22.88
CA ALA A 273 -8.70 4.97 21.51
C ALA A 273 -9.61 3.73 21.42
N VAL A 274 -9.37 2.74 22.26
CA VAL A 274 -10.21 1.54 22.34
C VAL A 274 -11.64 1.88 22.78
N GLN A 275 -11.79 2.73 23.79
CA GLN A 275 -13.12 3.16 24.26
C GLN A 275 -13.92 3.87 23.15
N VAL A 276 -13.29 4.78 22.40
CA VAL A 276 -13.93 5.47 21.27
C VAL A 276 -14.42 4.48 20.21
N LEU A 277 -13.66 3.43 19.94
CA LEU A 277 -14.04 2.42 18.96
C LEU A 277 -15.14 1.47 19.47
N LEU A 278 -15.19 1.18 20.78
CA LEU A 278 -16.19 0.30 21.39
C LEU A 278 -17.53 1.02 21.64
N GLN A 279 -17.53 2.33 21.91
CA GLN A 279 -18.73 3.13 22.20
C GLN A 279 -19.55 3.50 20.96
N ARG A 280 -19.15 3.09 19.77
CA ARG A 280 -19.92 3.35 18.55
C ARG A 280 -21.27 2.62 18.58
N GLU A 281 -22.30 3.31 18.06
CA GLU A 281 -23.65 2.75 17.93
C GLU A 281 -23.63 1.39 17.20
N VAL A 282 -24.51 0.50 17.64
CA VAL A 282 -24.73 -0.80 17.01
C VAL A 282 -25.26 -0.55 15.59
N ARG A 283 -24.56 -1.05 14.60
CA ARG A 283 -25.00 -1.02 13.20
C ARG A 283 -25.22 -2.45 12.71
N ALA A 284 -26.11 -2.62 11.75
CA ALA A 284 -26.25 -3.90 11.09
C ALA A 284 -24.94 -4.29 10.39
N GLU A 285 -24.61 -5.57 10.39
CA GLU A 285 -23.50 -6.12 9.60
C GLU A 285 -23.98 -6.29 8.17
N GLY A 286 -23.44 -5.49 7.23
CA GLY A 286 -23.82 -5.53 5.83
C GLY A 286 -23.25 -4.34 5.07
#